data_0579e86e2323daf0a2a8ba6c76070dd9
#
_entry.id   0579e86e2323daf0a2a8ba6c76070dd9
#
_cell.length_a   1.000
_cell.length_b   1.000
_cell.length_c   1.000
_cell.angle_alpha   90.00
_cell.angle_beta   90.00
_cell.angle_gamma   90.00
#
_symmetry.space_group_name_H-M   'P 1'
#
loop_
_entity.id
_entity.type
_entity.pdbx_description
1 polymer ?
#
loop_
_entity_poly.entity_id
_entity_poly.type
_entity_poly.pdbx_seq_one_letter_code
_entity_poly.pdbx_strand_id
1 'polypeptide(L)'
;MSNGKIYLVGFGPGAQEHMSYRARAAIAEADVVIGYSTYIKLVQELLDGKQVIKKGMTEELDRCTEAYEHARHGRIVALISSGDIGVYGMAGPTYEVLLASGWRPGTGIEVEVIPGATALSACAALVGAPLTHDFCSISLSDLLTPWPVIARRLEAAAYADFVVALYNPKSGRRTGQIVEAQRILLQHRSPDTPVAVVKSAYRRKQSIQLTRLAQMADCEIGMLTTVLIGNSNTFVQDGLMITPRGYANKYQVTGEVKDGEQAGRSLSLGLHGWKVNVRERLSQGQTPDEIARHFDLPVIEIESVMNEEPAHV
;
A
#
# COMPACT_ATOMS: atom_id res chain seq x y z
N MET A 1 9.11 40.12 -8.42
CA MET A 1 7.91 39.28 -8.59
C MET A 1 8.00 38.18 -7.57
N SER A 2 6.93 37.90 -6.82
CA SER A 2 6.93 36.76 -5.90
C SER A 2 7.11 35.47 -6.70
N ASN A 3 8.02 34.60 -6.27
CA ASN A 3 8.11 33.27 -6.84
C ASN A 3 6.79 32.54 -6.56
N GLY A 4 6.19 31.91 -7.58
CA GLY A 4 5.01 31.11 -7.39
C GLY A 4 5.31 29.83 -6.61
N LYS A 5 4.28 29.17 -6.13
CA LYS A 5 4.40 27.95 -5.35
C LYS A 5 3.44 26.87 -5.80
N ILE A 6 3.86 25.62 -5.77
CA ILE A 6 3.01 24.46 -5.99
C ILE A 6 3.01 23.61 -4.72
N TYR A 7 1.85 23.44 -4.14
CA TYR A 7 1.58 22.42 -3.14
C TYR A 7 1.07 21.16 -3.82
N LEU A 8 1.79 20.05 -3.68
CA LEU A 8 1.34 18.73 -4.06
C LEU A 8 0.69 18.09 -2.84
N VAL A 9 -0.65 18.08 -2.81
CA VAL A 9 -1.39 17.79 -1.58
C VAL A 9 -2.07 16.43 -1.64
N GLY A 10 -1.62 15.49 -0.80
CA GLY A 10 -2.36 14.30 -0.41
C GLY A 10 -3.30 14.64 0.74
N PHE A 11 -4.61 14.65 0.51
CA PHE A 11 -5.55 15.04 1.57
C PHE A 11 -6.20 13.87 2.31
N GLY A 12 -5.67 12.66 2.15
CA GLY A 12 -6.18 11.47 2.83
C GLY A 12 -7.42 10.86 2.16
N PRO A 13 -8.16 9.99 2.85
CA PRO A 13 -9.21 9.16 2.26
C PRO A 13 -10.45 9.95 1.82
N GLY A 14 -10.66 11.14 2.38
CA GLY A 14 -11.76 12.01 1.97
C GLY A 14 -12.59 12.59 3.10
N ALA A 15 -12.59 11.98 4.30
CA ALA A 15 -13.17 12.58 5.48
C ALA A 15 -12.19 13.62 6.05
N GLN A 16 -12.72 14.76 6.51
CA GLN A 16 -11.88 15.88 6.94
C GLN A 16 -11.07 15.61 8.21
N GLU A 17 -11.60 14.79 9.12
CA GLU A 17 -10.90 14.34 10.33
C GLU A 17 -9.64 13.53 10.05
N HIS A 18 -9.52 12.97 8.83
CA HIS A 18 -8.34 12.24 8.36
C HIS A 18 -7.40 13.07 7.47
N MET A 19 -7.69 14.36 7.31
CA MET A 19 -6.82 15.30 6.59
C MET A 19 -5.79 15.89 7.57
N SER A 20 -4.51 15.91 7.17
CA SER A 20 -3.50 16.55 7.99
C SER A 20 -3.73 18.07 8.08
N TYR A 21 -3.34 18.67 9.20
CA TYR A 21 -3.38 20.12 9.36
C TYR A 21 -2.59 20.85 8.26
N ARG A 22 -1.45 20.27 7.82
CA ARG A 22 -0.64 20.85 6.75
C ARG A 22 -1.36 20.82 5.41
N ALA A 23 -2.05 19.73 5.08
CA ALA A 23 -2.86 19.65 3.85
C ALA A 23 -3.99 20.70 3.84
N ARG A 24 -4.68 20.87 4.97
CA ARG A 24 -5.70 21.90 5.14
C ARG A 24 -5.13 23.31 4.97
N ALA A 25 -3.99 23.60 5.62
CA ALA A 25 -3.32 24.89 5.52
C ALA A 25 -2.88 25.21 4.09
N ALA A 26 -2.29 24.25 3.38
CA ALA A 26 -1.86 24.42 1.99
C ALA A 26 -3.03 24.70 1.03
N ILE A 27 -4.18 24.03 1.23
CA ILE A 27 -5.39 24.34 0.46
C ILE A 27 -5.89 25.74 0.81
N ALA A 28 -5.83 26.15 2.08
CA ALA A 28 -6.24 27.48 2.53
C ALA A 28 -5.34 28.60 1.96
N GLU A 29 -4.03 28.39 1.89
CA GLU A 29 -3.04 29.33 1.36
C GLU A 29 -3.12 29.48 -0.17
N ALA A 30 -3.65 28.48 -0.90
CA ALA A 30 -3.65 28.47 -2.34
C ALA A 30 -4.62 29.49 -2.96
N ASP A 31 -4.19 30.17 -4.03
CA ASP A 31 -5.04 30.97 -4.92
C ASP A 31 -5.85 30.09 -5.88
N VAL A 32 -5.21 29.00 -6.32
CA VAL A 32 -5.74 28.06 -7.33
C VAL A 32 -5.72 26.66 -6.78
N VAL A 33 -6.84 25.95 -6.88
CA VAL A 33 -6.94 24.53 -6.50
C VAL A 33 -7.27 23.70 -7.74
N ILE A 34 -6.39 22.76 -8.05
CA ILE A 34 -6.49 21.88 -9.23
C ILE A 34 -6.69 20.45 -8.78
N GLY A 35 -7.63 19.73 -9.36
CA GLY A 35 -7.82 18.33 -9.01
C GLY A 35 -8.81 17.59 -9.90
N TYR A 36 -8.84 16.27 -9.73
CA TYR A 36 -9.87 15.43 -10.32
C TYR A 36 -11.26 15.83 -9.76
N SER A 37 -12.26 15.91 -10.63
CA SER A 37 -13.60 16.41 -10.28
C SER A 37 -14.22 15.74 -9.05
N THR A 38 -13.99 14.43 -8.87
CA THR A 38 -14.46 13.70 -7.69
C THR A 38 -13.74 14.12 -6.41
N TYR A 39 -12.44 14.43 -6.48
CA TYR A 39 -11.62 14.84 -5.34
C TYR A 39 -11.95 16.27 -4.90
N ILE A 40 -12.18 17.16 -5.86
CA ILE A 40 -12.64 18.54 -5.60
C ILE A 40 -13.93 18.55 -4.76
N LYS A 41 -14.87 17.62 -5.04
CA LYS A 41 -16.11 17.50 -4.25
C LYS A 41 -15.87 17.12 -2.79
N LEU A 42 -14.79 16.40 -2.48
CA LEU A 42 -14.48 15.94 -1.11
C LEU A 42 -13.91 17.07 -0.21
N VAL A 43 -13.40 18.14 -0.83
CA VAL A 43 -12.81 19.28 -0.12
C VAL A 43 -13.56 20.59 -0.39
N GLN A 44 -14.78 20.51 -0.91
CA GLN A 44 -15.53 21.66 -1.42
C GLN A 44 -15.68 22.80 -0.41
N GLU A 45 -15.84 22.51 0.86
CA GLU A 45 -15.95 23.50 1.93
C GLU A 45 -14.66 24.27 2.24
N LEU A 46 -13.51 23.85 1.67
CA LEU A 46 -12.23 24.54 1.79
C LEU A 46 -11.93 25.45 0.57
N LEU A 47 -12.84 25.53 -0.40
CA LEU A 47 -12.59 26.14 -1.70
C LEU A 47 -13.22 27.54 -1.88
N ASP A 48 -13.84 28.06 -0.83
CA ASP A 48 -14.46 29.39 -0.89
C ASP A 48 -13.44 30.46 -1.26
N GLY A 49 -13.81 31.36 -2.18
CA GLY A 49 -12.95 32.43 -2.69
C GLY A 49 -11.78 32.00 -3.57
N LYS A 50 -11.66 30.72 -3.96
CA LYS A 50 -10.54 30.19 -4.74
C LYS A 50 -10.90 29.94 -6.19
N GLN A 51 -9.93 30.09 -7.10
CA GLN A 51 -10.05 29.57 -8.45
C GLN A 51 -9.96 28.05 -8.43
N VAL A 52 -10.99 27.36 -8.92
CA VAL A 52 -11.06 25.89 -8.92
C VAL A 52 -11.02 25.36 -10.35
N ILE A 53 -9.99 24.54 -10.64
CA ILE A 53 -9.81 23.87 -11.93
C ILE A 53 -10.11 22.39 -11.76
N LYS A 54 -11.19 21.94 -12.41
CA LYS A 54 -11.66 20.56 -12.40
C LYS A 54 -11.28 19.87 -13.70
N LYS A 55 -10.58 18.78 -13.63
CA LYS A 55 -10.19 17.97 -14.80
C LYS A 55 -10.73 16.54 -14.69
N GLY A 56 -10.78 15.85 -15.82
CA GLY A 56 -11.16 14.45 -15.94
C GLY A 56 -10.08 13.49 -15.41
N MET A 57 -10.39 12.20 -15.39
CA MET A 57 -9.49 11.17 -14.86
C MET A 57 -8.25 10.94 -15.75
N THR A 58 -8.40 11.09 -17.08
CA THR A 58 -7.31 10.86 -18.05
C THR A 58 -6.54 12.14 -18.42
N GLU A 59 -6.76 13.22 -17.66
CA GLU A 59 -6.13 14.53 -17.87
C GLU A 59 -5.06 14.82 -16.81
N GLU A 60 -4.26 13.79 -16.45
CA GLU A 60 -3.20 13.90 -15.42
C GLU A 60 -2.16 14.95 -15.83
N LEU A 61 -1.62 14.85 -17.04
CA LEU A 61 -0.60 15.78 -17.54
C LEU A 61 -1.14 17.21 -17.68
N ASP A 62 -2.40 17.36 -18.08
CA ASP A 62 -3.03 18.68 -18.16
C ASP A 62 -3.10 19.35 -16.77
N ARG A 63 -3.42 18.58 -15.72
CA ARG A 63 -3.40 19.11 -14.33
C ARG A 63 -2.02 19.56 -13.91
N CYS A 64 -0.96 18.82 -14.29
CA CYS A 64 0.42 19.18 -13.98
C CYS A 64 0.85 20.46 -14.73
N THR A 65 0.52 20.55 -16.01
CA THR A 65 0.83 21.70 -16.85
C THR A 65 0.10 22.96 -16.37
N GLU A 66 -1.18 22.87 -16.05
CA GLU A 66 -1.96 23.97 -15.46
C GLU A 66 -1.35 24.44 -14.13
N ALA A 67 -0.92 23.50 -13.27
CA ALA A 67 -0.27 23.86 -12.02
C ALA A 67 1.05 24.62 -12.25
N TYR A 68 1.87 24.17 -13.19
CA TYR A 68 3.09 24.87 -13.58
C TYR A 68 2.81 26.26 -14.17
N GLU A 69 1.84 26.36 -15.09
CA GLU A 69 1.50 27.63 -15.75
C GLU A 69 1.02 28.68 -14.73
N HIS A 70 0.16 28.32 -13.80
CA HIS A 70 -0.27 29.24 -12.75
C HIS A 70 0.88 29.64 -11.84
N ALA A 71 1.72 28.70 -11.42
CA ALA A 71 2.82 28.98 -10.51
C ALA A 71 3.90 29.86 -11.15
N ARG A 72 4.24 29.67 -12.43
CA ARG A 72 5.21 30.54 -13.13
C ARG A 72 4.74 32.00 -13.26
N HIS A 73 3.44 32.25 -13.13
CA HIS A 73 2.87 33.60 -13.05
C HIS A 73 2.73 34.12 -11.62
N GLY A 74 3.46 33.52 -10.66
CA GLY A 74 3.54 33.98 -9.27
C GLY A 74 2.38 33.55 -8.37
N ARG A 75 1.50 32.63 -8.84
CA ARG A 75 0.36 32.13 -8.07
C ARG A 75 0.76 30.99 -7.11
N ILE A 76 0.03 30.86 -6.01
CA ILE A 76 0.11 29.72 -5.12
C ILE A 76 -0.93 28.68 -5.57
N VAL A 77 -0.48 27.50 -5.95
CA VAL A 77 -1.32 26.44 -6.52
C VAL A 77 -1.35 25.24 -5.57
N ALA A 78 -2.52 24.73 -5.25
CA ALA A 78 -2.68 23.41 -4.62
C ALA A 78 -3.17 22.41 -5.68
N LEU A 79 -2.29 21.49 -6.08
CA LEU A 79 -2.67 20.31 -6.86
C LEU A 79 -3.03 19.20 -5.89
N ILE A 80 -4.31 18.83 -5.83
CA ILE A 80 -4.85 17.94 -4.79
C ILE A 80 -5.13 16.53 -5.32
N SER A 81 -4.84 15.54 -4.47
CA SER A 81 -5.16 14.13 -4.70
C SER A 81 -5.75 13.50 -3.44
N SER A 82 -6.71 12.60 -3.60
CA SER A 82 -7.16 11.74 -2.51
C SER A 82 -6.07 10.73 -2.16
N GLY A 83 -6.01 10.31 -0.91
CA GLY A 83 -4.96 9.46 -0.38
C GLY A 83 -3.65 10.23 -0.23
N ASP A 84 -2.56 9.60 -0.59
CA ASP A 84 -1.23 10.20 -0.69
C ASP A 84 -0.91 10.57 -2.13
N ILE A 85 -0.39 11.78 -2.34
CA ILE A 85 -0.10 12.28 -3.69
C ILE A 85 1.11 11.62 -4.34
N GLY A 86 1.98 10.99 -3.56
CA GLY A 86 3.16 10.23 -4.02
C GLY A 86 2.86 8.75 -4.29
N VAL A 87 1.72 8.21 -3.77
CA VAL A 87 1.36 6.80 -3.94
C VAL A 87 0.33 6.65 -5.05
N TYR A 88 0.75 6.29 -6.26
CA TYR A 88 -0.06 6.25 -7.48
C TYR A 88 -0.81 7.57 -7.76
N GLY A 89 -0.24 8.69 -7.30
CA GLY A 89 -0.83 10.02 -7.40
C GLY A 89 -0.07 10.94 -8.35
N MET A 90 -0.26 12.25 -8.14
CA MET A 90 0.17 13.29 -9.08
C MET A 90 1.61 13.78 -8.88
N ALA A 91 2.31 13.39 -7.81
CA ALA A 91 3.65 13.93 -7.52
C ALA A 91 4.67 13.60 -8.62
N GLY A 92 4.73 12.33 -9.05
CA GLY A 92 5.64 11.89 -10.12
C GLY A 92 5.42 12.65 -11.42
N PRO A 93 4.23 12.59 -12.02
CA PRO A 93 3.92 13.33 -13.26
C PRO A 93 4.18 14.84 -13.16
N THR A 94 3.91 15.45 -12.00
CA THR A 94 4.18 16.88 -11.79
C THR A 94 5.68 17.18 -11.84
N TYR A 95 6.50 16.39 -11.16
CA TYR A 95 7.96 16.56 -11.25
C TYR A 95 8.50 16.33 -12.66
N GLU A 96 7.96 15.37 -13.41
CA GLU A 96 8.33 15.14 -14.81
C GLU A 96 8.04 16.39 -15.67
N VAL A 97 6.86 16.98 -15.55
CA VAL A 97 6.49 18.22 -16.26
C VAL A 97 7.39 19.38 -15.85
N LEU A 98 7.63 19.59 -14.56
CA LEU A 98 8.50 20.64 -14.04
C LEU A 98 9.93 20.53 -14.58
N LEU A 99 10.52 19.35 -14.49
CA LEU A 99 11.89 19.09 -14.96
C LEU A 99 12.02 19.26 -16.45
N ALA A 100 11.03 18.80 -17.23
CA ALA A 100 10.96 18.98 -18.69
C ALA A 100 10.84 20.46 -19.06
N SER A 101 10.18 21.27 -18.23
CA SER A 101 10.05 22.73 -18.39
C SER A 101 11.28 23.51 -17.91
N GLY A 102 12.37 22.84 -17.54
CA GLY A 102 13.61 23.50 -17.11
C GLY A 102 13.65 23.90 -15.63
N TRP A 103 12.61 23.61 -14.85
CA TRP A 103 12.61 23.86 -13.41
C TRP A 103 13.72 23.05 -12.69
N ARG A 104 14.29 23.63 -11.64
CA ARG A 104 15.26 22.95 -10.75
C ARG A 104 14.92 23.29 -9.30
N PRO A 105 15.14 22.33 -8.38
CA PRO A 105 14.97 22.59 -6.93
C PRO A 105 15.77 23.80 -6.46
N GLY A 106 15.14 24.63 -5.66
CA GLY A 106 15.76 25.85 -5.10
C GLY A 106 15.81 27.05 -6.06
N THR A 107 15.24 26.95 -7.28
CA THR A 107 15.21 28.05 -8.24
C THR A 107 13.79 28.31 -8.72
N GLY A 108 13.35 29.58 -8.69
CA GLY A 108 12.04 29.99 -9.22
C GLY A 108 10.87 29.47 -8.37
N ILE A 109 10.03 28.59 -8.96
CA ILE A 109 8.84 28.05 -8.31
C ILE A 109 9.22 27.18 -7.13
N GLU A 110 8.64 27.46 -5.96
CA GLU A 110 8.74 26.57 -4.78
C GLU A 110 7.77 25.37 -4.95
N VAL A 111 8.24 24.16 -4.64
CA VAL A 111 7.42 22.95 -4.68
C VAL A 111 7.47 22.27 -3.31
N GLU A 112 6.30 22.03 -2.72
CA GLU A 112 6.16 21.32 -1.46
C GLU A 112 5.23 20.13 -1.62
N VAL A 113 5.72 18.92 -1.27
CA VAL A 113 4.91 17.70 -1.23
C VAL A 113 4.36 17.51 0.18
N ILE A 114 3.06 17.38 0.28
CA ILE A 114 2.35 17.18 1.55
C ILE A 114 1.75 15.78 1.54
N PRO A 115 2.24 14.86 2.39
CA PRO A 115 1.75 13.49 2.43
C PRO A 115 0.32 13.42 2.96
N GLY A 116 -0.39 12.37 2.55
CA GLY A 116 -1.72 12.03 3.06
C GLY A 116 -1.85 10.55 3.41
N ALA A 117 -2.87 10.19 4.19
CA ALA A 117 -3.16 8.80 4.48
C ALA A 117 -3.56 8.07 3.19
N THR A 118 -2.67 7.22 2.68
CA THR A 118 -2.92 6.45 1.45
C THR A 118 -4.05 5.43 1.64
N ALA A 119 -4.69 5.02 0.54
CA ALA A 119 -5.77 4.03 0.58
C ALA A 119 -5.35 2.71 1.25
N LEU A 120 -4.09 2.29 1.12
CA LEU A 120 -3.53 1.11 1.80
C LEU A 120 -3.75 1.18 3.32
N SER A 121 -3.23 2.22 3.98
CA SER A 121 -3.35 2.38 5.44
C SER A 121 -4.79 2.72 5.87
N ALA A 122 -5.49 3.53 5.09
CA ALA A 122 -6.88 3.88 5.37
C ALA A 122 -7.82 2.65 5.34
N CYS A 123 -7.66 1.77 4.34
CA CYS A 123 -8.44 0.55 4.23
C CYS A 123 -8.05 -0.48 5.30
N ALA A 124 -6.75 -0.62 5.59
CA ALA A 124 -6.26 -1.53 6.62
C ALA A 124 -6.81 -1.19 8.01
N ALA A 125 -6.84 0.09 8.37
CA ALA A 125 -7.37 0.56 9.65
C ALA A 125 -8.89 0.26 9.84
N LEU A 126 -9.64 0.09 8.75
CA LEU A 126 -11.06 -0.25 8.80
C LEU A 126 -11.34 -1.74 9.01
N VAL A 127 -10.36 -2.60 8.77
CA VAL A 127 -10.55 -4.06 8.81
C VAL A 127 -9.74 -4.75 9.91
N GLY A 128 -8.91 -4.02 10.65
CA GLY A 128 -8.08 -4.55 11.73
C GLY A 128 -6.61 -4.17 11.61
N ALA A 129 -5.73 -5.17 11.57
CA ALA A 129 -4.28 -4.98 11.49
C ALA A 129 -3.63 -5.92 10.45
N PRO A 130 -4.02 -5.86 9.17
CA PRO A 130 -3.48 -6.75 8.14
C PRO A 130 -2.05 -6.40 7.70
N LEU A 131 -1.53 -5.21 8.04
CA LEU A 131 -0.24 -4.68 7.56
C LEU A 131 0.87 -4.72 8.61
N THR A 132 0.73 -5.52 9.66
CA THR A 132 1.76 -5.61 10.72
C THR A 132 2.97 -6.45 10.33
N HIS A 133 2.91 -7.18 9.25
CA HIS A 133 4.02 -7.88 8.61
C HIS A 133 4.40 -7.22 7.28
N ASP A 134 5.37 -7.81 6.54
CA ASP A 134 5.83 -7.28 5.27
C ASP A 134 4.69 -7.25 4.25
N PHE A 135 4.57 -6.14 3.53
CA PHE A 135 3.51 -5.93 2.57
C PHE A 135 4.01 -5.21 1.32
N CYS A 136 3.27 -5.34 0.23
CA CYS A 136 3.49 -4.60 -0.99
C CYS A 136 2.19 -4.02 -1.55
N SER A 137 2.30 -2.99 -2.39
CA SER A 137 1.20 -2.45 -3.15
C SER A 137 1.42 -2.65 -4.64
N ILE A 138 0.37 -3.07 -5.35
CA ILE A 138 0.40 -3.31 -6.80
C ILE A 138 -0.82 -2.65 -7.43
N SER A 139 -0.60 -1.78 -8.43
CA SER A 139 -1.68 -1.25 -9.24
C SER A 139 -1.99 -2.21 -10.39
N LEU A 140 -3.27 -2.58 -10.53
CA LEU A 140 -3.74 -3.39 -11.66
C LEU A 140 -4.04 -2.53 -12.91
N SER A 141 -3.70 -1.23 -12.91
CA SER A 141 -3.87 -0.38 -14.07
C SER A 141 -2.79 -0.69 -15.12
N ASP A 142 -3.23 -1.21 -16.24
CA ASP A 142 -2.39 -1.53 -17.41
C ASP A 142 -2.36 -0.41 -18.47
N LEU A 143 -2.79 0.79 -18.09
CA LEU A 143 -2.78 1.95 -18.99
C LEU A 143 -1.36 2.36 -19.37
N LEU A 144 -0.45 2.42 -18.39
CA LEU A 144 0.94 2.86 -18.58
C LEU A 144 1.97 1.77 -18.31
N THR A 145 1.53 0.65 -17.72
CA THR A 145 2.39 -0.49 -17.41
C THR A 145 1.82 -1.74 -18.10
N PRO A 146 2.56 -2.40 -19.00
CA PRO A 146 2.06 -3.60 -19.68
C PRO A 146 1.67 -4.71 -18.70
N TRP A 147 0.57 -5.40 -18.97
CA TRP A 147 0.07 -6.48 -18.11
C TRP A 147 1.12 -7.55 -17.72
N PRO A 148 2.02 -8.03 -18.60
CA PRO A 148 3.04 -9.00 -18.21
C PRO A 148 3.97 -8.52 -17.08
N VAL A 149 4.20 -7.21 -16.98
CA VAL A 149 5.00 -6.62 -15.88
C VAL A 149 4.22 -6.66 -14.58
N ILE A 150 2.92 -6.36 -14.62
CA ILE A 150 2.03 -6.43 -13.45
C ILE A 150 1.89 -7.87 -12.99
N ALA A 151 1.65 -8.82 -13.90
CA ALA A 151 1.53 -10.24 -13.61
C ALA A 151 2.78 -10.79 -12.90
N ARG A 152 3.97 -10.47 -13.41
CA ARG A 152 5.25 -10.87 -12.77
C ARG A 152 5.42 -10.31 -11.36
N ARG A 153 4.93 -9.08 -11.09
CA ARG A 153 4.96 -8.49 -9.74
C ARG A 153 3.99 -9.20 -8.80
N LEU A 154 2.80 -9.57 -9.30
CA LEU A 154 1.83 -10.35 -8.54
C LEU A 154 2.38 -11.73 -8.18
N GLU A 155 3.01 -12.42 -9.14
CA GLU A 155 3.64 -13.72 -8.94
C GLU A 155 4.76 -13.65 -7.89
N ALA A 156 5.67 -12.68 -8.02
CA ALA A 156 6.75 -12.48 -7.05
C ALA A 156 6.23 -12.19 -5.63
N ALA A 157 5.20 -11.34 -5.52
CA ALA A 157 4.58 -11.02 -4.23
C ALA A 157 3.83 -12.21 -3.62
N ALA A 158 3.21 -13.04 -4.46
CA ALA A 158 2.52 -14.26 -4.04
C ALA A 158 3.52 -15.31 -3.54
N TYR A 159 4.58 -15.56 -4.30
CA TYR A 159 5.65 -16.50 -3.96
C TYR A 159 6.39 -16.11 -2.68
N ALA A 160 6.69 -14.82 -2.50
CA ALA A 160 7.39 -14.30 -1.32
C ALA A 160 6.46 -14.05 -0.10
N ASP A 161 5.21 -14.46 -0.19
CA ASP A 161 4.21 -14.40 0.88
C ASP A 161 3.97 -13.00 1.49
N PHE A 162 4.11 -11.92 0.71
CA PHE A 162 3.76 -10.57 1.15
C PHE A 162 2.25 -10.41 1.36
N VAL A 163 1.83 -9.62 2.34
CA VAL A 163 0.48 -9.05 2.32
C VAL A 163 0.38 -8.12 1.11
N VAL A 164 -0.66 -8.25 0.28
CA VAL A 164 -0.78 -7.50 -0.98
C VAL A 164 -1.94 -6.53 -0.93
N ALA A 165 -1.69 -5.26 -1.27
CA ALA A 165 -2.73 -4.27 -1.52
C ALA A 165 -2.87 -4.00 -3.01
N LEU A 166 -4.04 -4.30 -3.59
CA LEU A 166 -4.33 -4.01 -4.99
C LEU A 166 -4.99 -2.64 -5.12
N TYR A 167 -4.32 -1.76 -5.85
CA TYR A 167 -4.81 -0.47 -6.28
C TYR A 167 -5.39 -0.54 -7.69
N ASN A 168 -6.36 0.32 -8.00
CA ASN A 168 -7.03 0.36 -9.30
C ASN A 168 -7.49 -1.03 -9.77
N PRO A 169 -8.16 -1.83 -8.90
CA PRO A 169 -8.41 -3.24 -9.19
C PRO A 169 -9.36 -3.45 -10.37
N LYS A 170 -10.28 -2.50 -10.62
CA LYS A 170 -11.27 -2.60 -11.71
C LYS A 170 -11.73 -1.23 -12.17
N SER A 171 -12.04 -1.09 -13.46
CA SER A 171 -12.72 0.08 -14.02
C SER A 171 -13.83 -0.35 -14.98
N GLY A 172 -14.59 0.59 -15.53
CA GLY A 172 -15.68 0.27 -16.46
C GLY A 172 -15.23 -0.52 -17.72
N ARG A 173 -13.99 -0.33 -18.16
CA ARG A 173 -13.41 -1.02 -19.33
C ARG A 173 -12.44 -2.14 -18.98
N ARG A 174 -11.93 -2.16 -17.76
CA ARG A 174 -10.88 -3.05 -17.29
C ARG A 174 -11.44 -3.94 -16.18
N THR A 175 -11.94 -5.11 -16.55
CA THR A 175 -12.69 -6.03 -15.67
C THR A 175 -11.98 -7.36 -15.45
N GLY A 176 -11.11 -7.79 -16.37
CA GLY A 176 -10.44 -9.09 -16.32
C GLY A 176 -9.21 -9.13 -15.41
N GLN A 177 -8.57 -7.98 -15.14
CA GLN A 177 -7.30 -7.93 -14.42
C GLN A 177 -7.41 -8.44 -12.97
N ILE A 178 -8.53 -8.20 -12.30
CA ILE A 178 -8.76 -8.72 -10.93
C ILE A 178 -8.94 -10.24 -10.92
N VAL A 179 -9.58 -10.80 -11.95
CA VAL A 179 -9.76 -12.26 -12.12
C VAL A 179 -8.40 -12.91 -12.36
N GLU A 180 -7.60 -12.33 -13.24
CA GLU A 180 -6.26 -12.83 -13.52
C GLU A 180 -5.31 -12.69 -12.32
N ALA A 181 -5.40 -11.59 -11.57
CA ALA A 181 -4.67 -11.42 -10.32
C ALA A 181 -5.03 -12.50 -9.29
N GLN A 182 -6.32 -12.82 -9.14
CA GLN A 182 -6.77 -13.94 -8.29
C GLN A 182 -6.17 -15.27 -8.76
N ARG A 183 -6.20 -15.55 -10.05
CA ARG A 183 -5.64 -16.79 -10.63
C ARG A 183 -4.14 -16.92 -10.34
N ILE A 184 -3.37 -15.83 -10.48
CA ILE A 184 -1.93 -15.81 -10.19
C ILE A 184 -1.67 -16.07 -8.71
N LEU A 185 -2.39 -15.37 -7.84
CA LEU A 185 -2.22 -15.50 -6.38
C LEU A 185 -2.56 -16.91 -5.89
N LEU A 186 -3.60 -17.56 -6.45
CA LEU A 186 -4.00 -18.93 -6.11
C LEU A 186 -2.97 -20.01 -6.50
N GLN A 187 -1.98 -19.68 -7.32
CA GLN A 187 -0.88 -20.62 -7.63
C GLN A 187 0.08 -20.81 -6.44
N HIS A 188 0.13 -19.85 -5.52
CA HIS A 188 1.07 -19.83 -4.42
C HIS A 188 0.42 -19.73 -3.04
N ARG A 189 -0.89 -19.47 -2.98
CA ARG A 189 -1.63 -19.23 -1.73
C ARG A 189 -2.86 -20.11 -1.60
N SER A 190 -3.21 -20.40 -0.35
CA SER A 190 -4.45 -21.07 -0.03
C SER A 190 -5.68 -20.34 -0.61
N PRO A 191 -6.66 -21.06 -1.17
CA PRO A 191 -7.94 -20.48 -1.56
C PRO A 191 -8.68 -19.83 -0.38
N ASP A 192 -8.37 -20.23 0.86
CA ASP A 192 -8.95 -19.67 2.08
C ASP A 192 -8.19 -18.44 2.63
N THR A 193 -7.10 -18.02 1.99
CA THR A 193 -6.37 -16.80 2.38
C THR A 193 -7.34 -15.63 2.54
N PRO A 194 -7.33 -14.94 3.71
CA PRO A 194 -8.23 -13.81 3.96
C PRO A 194 -8.05 -12.65 2.99
N VAL A 195 -9.16 -12.08 2.57
CA VAL A 195 -9.20 -10.91 1.70
C VAL A 195 -10.19 -9.89 2.25
N ALA A 196 -9.80 -8.61 2.27
CA ALA A 196 -10.70 -7.51 2.55
C ALA A 196 -10.90 -6.64 1.29
N VAL A 197 -12.14 -6.46 0.90
CA VAL A 197 -12.55 -5.55 -0.18
C VAL A 197 -13.14 -4.30 0.45
N VAL A 198 -12.42 -3.17 0.35
CA VAL A 198 -12.81 -1.92 0.98
C VAL A 198 -13.08 -0.88 -0.09
N LYS A 199 -14.33 -0.42 -0.17
CA LYS A 199 -14.79 0.58 -1.12
C LYS A 199 -15.04 1.90 -0.42
N SER A 200 -14.55 3.00 -0.98
CA SER A 200 -14.81 4.36 -0.50
C SER A 200 -14.50 4.55 0.98
N ALA A 201 -13.34 4.08 1.45
CA ALA A 201 -12.90 4.18 2.84
C ALA A 201 -13.06 5.60 3.39
N TYR A 202 -13.67 5.73 4.57
CA TYR A 202 -13.95 7.01 5.23
C TYR A 202 -14.79 8.00 4.40
N ARG A 203 -15.64 7.50 3.51
CA ARG A 203 -16.58 8.32 2.72
C ARG A 203 -18.01 7.86 2.92
N ARG A 204 -18.97 8.70 2.57
CA ARG A 204 -20.42 8.42 2.76
C ARG A 204 -20.90 7.07 2.22
N LYS A 205 -20.24 6.54 1.17
CA LYS A 205 -20.59 5.25 0.55
C LYS A 205 -19.56 4.17 0.90
N GLN A 206 -18.97 4.22 2.09
CA GLN A 206 -18.06 3.19 2.57
C GLN A 206 -18.75 1.83 2.60
N SER A 207 -18.03 0.82 2.11
CA SER A 207 -18.44 -0.59 2.20
C SER A 207 -17.21 -1.44 2.47
N ILE A 208 -17.35 -2.41 3.36
CA ILE A 208 -16.30 -3.35 3.76
C ILE A 208 -16.86 -4.75 3.60
N GLN A 209 -16.14 -5.60 2.90
CA GLN A 209 -16.46 -7.02 2.76
C GLN A 209 -15.22 -7.84 3.06
N LEU A 210 -15.29 -8.70 4.09
CA LEU A 210 -14.30 -9.74 4.33
C LEU A 210 -14.70 -10.99 3.56
N THR A 211 -13.73 -11.60 2.87
CA THR A 211 -13.91 -12.77 2.03
C THR A 211 -12.63 -13.61 2.01
N ARG A 212 -12.55 -14.57 1.10
CA ARG A 212 -11.39 -15.42 0.84
C ARG A 212 -10.86 -15.23 -0.58
N LEU A 213 -9.60 -15.59 -0.80
CA LEU A 213 -8.94 -15.42 -2.09
C LEU A 213 -9.73 -16.10 -3.23
N ALA A 214 -10.28 -17.29 -3.00
CA ALA A 214 -11.08 -18.01 -3.98
C ALA A 214 -12.34 -17.26 -4.44
N GLN A 215 -12.84 -16.31 -3.67
CA GLN A 215 -14.08 -15.55 -3.93
C GLN A 215 -13.82 -14.06 -4.22
N MET A 216 -12.56 -13.64 -4.25
CA MET A 216 -12.19 -12.23 -4.38
C MET A 216 -12.77 -11.55 -5.62
N ALA A 217 -12.71 -12.21 -6.77
CA ALA A 217 -13.17 -11.64 -8.04
C ALA A 217 -14.70 -11.54 -8.14
N ASP A 218 -15.46 -12.28 -7.31
CA ASP A 218 -16.93 -12.28 -7.27
C ASP A 218 -17.47 -11.08 -6.48
N CYS A 219 -16.63 -10.39 -5.72
CA CYS A 219 -17.02 -9.25 -4.92
C CYS A 219 -17.35 -8.00 -5.77
N GLU A 220 -18.12 -7.07 -5.19
CA GLU A 220 -18.39 -5.78 -5.82
C GLU A 220 -17.14 -4.88 -5.79
N ILE A 221 -16.29 -5.02 -6.80
CA ILE A 221 -15.05 -4.27 -6.96
C ILE A 221 -15.23 -3.19 -8.05
N GLY A 222 -14.77 -1.98 -7.75
CA GLY A 222 -14.82 -0.83 -8.67
C GLY A 222 -13.63 0.10 -8.51
N MET A 223 -13.70 1.27 -9.13
CA MET A 223 -12.59 2.25 -9.16
C MET A 223 -12.20 2.83 -7.79
N LEU A 224 -13.15 2.89 -6.86
CA LEU A 224 -12.93 3.43 -5.51
C LEU A 224 -12.68 2.31 -4.49
N THR A 225 -12.23 1.15 -4.95
CA THR A 225 -11.98 -0.03 -4.14
C THR A 225 -10.49 -0.26 -3.99
N THR A 226 -10.07 -0.62 -2.79
CA THR A 226 -8.76 -1.22 -2.51
C THR A 226 -9.00 -2.63 -2.00
N VAL A 227 -8.23 -3.59 -2.50
CA VAL A 227 -8.32 -4.99 -2.06
C VAL A 227 -7.08 -5.32 -1.27
N LEU A 228 -7.25 -5.78 -0.02
CA LEU A 228 -6.17 -6.24 0.84
C LEU A 228 -6.21 -7.77 0.90
N ILE A 229 -5.10 -8.41 0.56
CA ILE A 229 -4.97 -9.87 0.51
C ILE A 229 -3.93 -10.26 1.56
N GLY A 230 -4.32 -11.11 2.50
CA GLY A 230 -3.45 -11.59 3.56
C GLY A 230 -2.32 -12.48 3.04
N ASN A 231 -1.37 -12.78 3.91
CA ASN A 231 -0.36 -13.82 3.71
C ASN A 231 -0.78 -15.15 4.36
N SER A 232 0.11 -16.15 4.39
CA SER A 232 -0.14 -17.47 4.97
C SER A 232 -0.51 -17.44 6.46
N ASN A 233 -0.05 -16.42 7.20
CA ASN A 233 -0.30 -16.25 8.64
C ASN A 233 -1.51 -15.35 8.95
N THR A 234 -2.10 -14.71 7.95
CA THR A 234 -3.25 -13.83 8.15
C THR A 234 -4.48 -14.64 8.53
N PHE A 235 -5.21 -14.18 9.53
CA PHE A 235 -6.48 -14.76 9.94
C PHE A 235 -7.57 -13.71 10.09
N VAL A 236 -8.82 -14.17 10.13
CA VAL A 236 -9.98 -13.34 10.47
C VAL A 236 -10.62 -13.90 11.73
N GLN A 237 -10.77 -13.05 12.74
CA GLN A 237 -11.47 -13.38 13.97
C GLN A 237 -12.34 -12.20 14.41
N ASP A 238 -13.58 -12.46 14.79
CA ASP A 238 -14.54 -11.46 15.22
C ASP A 238 -14.69 -10.24 14.28
N GLY A 239 -14.59 -10.50 12.98
CA GLY A 239 -14.67 -9.46 11.96
C GLY A 239 -13.39 -8.64 11.77
N LEU A 240 -12.29 -9.00 12.42
CA LEU A 240 -10.98 -8.37 12.30
C LEU A 240 -10.05 -9.22 11.44
N MET A 241 -9.43 -8.63 10.42
CA MET A 241 -8.36 -9.23 9.63
C MET A 241 -7.01 -8.85 10.24
N ILE A 242 -6.24 -9.83 10.66
CA ILE A 242 -4.98 -9.63 11.39
C ILE A 242 -3.87 -10.45 10.74
N THR A 243 -2.72 -9.81 10.48
CA THR A 243 -1.49 -10.49 10.11
C THR A 243 -0.52 -10.40 11.29
N PRO A 244 -0.20 -11.53 11.98
CA PRO A 244 0.69 -11.52 13.13
C PRO A 244 2.10 -11.05 12.77
N ARG A 245 2.74 -10.30 13.68
CA ARG A 245 4.16 -9.89 13.53
C ARG A 245 5.15 -10.99 13.93
N GLY A 246 4.67 -12.13 14.40
CA GLY A 246 5.52 -13.24 14.86
C GLY A 246 5.86 -13.22 16.35
N TYR A 247 5.30 -12.31 17.14
CA TYR A 247 5.53 -12.29 18.59
C TYR A 247 5.18 -13.63 19.26
N ALA A 248 4.11 -14.28 18.79
CA ALA A 248 3.68 -15.58 19.30
C ALA A 248 4.71 -16.71 19.10
N ASN A 249 5.70 -16.54 18.24
CA ASN A 249 6.79 -17.51 18.08
C ASN A 249 7.74 -17.50 19.28
N LYS A 250 7.81 -16.37 20.00
CA LYS A 250 8.80 -16.13 21.05
C LYS A 250 8.23 -15.81 22.43
N TYR A 251 7.03 -15.21 22.46
CA TYR A 251 6.42 -14.70 23.68
C TYR A 251 5.05 -15.32 23.92
N GLN A 252 4.69 -15.46 25.19
CA GLN A 252 3.31 -15.68 25.61
C GLN A 252 2.49 -14.38 25.42
N VAL A 253 1.16 -14.50 25.43
CA VAL A 253 0.27 -13.32 25.40
C VAL A 253 0.51 -12.39 26.60
N THR A 254 1.01 -12.92 27.72
CA THR A 254 1.40 -12.17 28.92
C THR A 254 2.68 -11.33 28.74
N GLY A 255 3.43 -11.51 27.64
CA GLY A 255 4.73 -10.90 27.39
C GLY A 255 5.92 -11.68 27.93
N GLU A 256 5.69 -12.79 28.65
CA GLU A 256 6.74 -13.68 29.13
C GLU A 256 7.37 -14.44 27.94
N VAL A 257 8.67 -14.70 28.04
CA VAL A 257 9.39 -15.49 27.04
C VAL A 257 8.97 -16.96 27.16
N LYS A 258 8.71 -17.60 26.03
CA LYS A 258 8.39 -19.04 25.99
C LYS A 258 9.60 -19.90 26.39
N ASP A 259 9.33 -21.09 26.90
CA ASP A 259 10.36 -22.07 27.21
C ASP A 259 11.21 -22.37 25.95
N GLY A 260 12.52 -22.39 26.14
CA GLY A 260 13.50 -22.58 25.06
C GLY A 260 13.84 -21.30 24.26
N GLU A 261 13.14 -20.20 24.50
CA GLU A 261 13.43 -18.90 23.87
C GLU A 261 14.21 -17.96 24.79
N GLN A 262 14.85 -16.94 24.22
CA GLN A 262 15.56 -15.90 24.97
C GLN A 262 15.13 -14.51 24.51
N ALA A 263 14.84 -13.64 25.46
CA ALA A 263 14.54 -12.25 25.17
C ALA A 263 15.73 -11.59 24.45
N GLY A 264 15.43 -10.83 23.37
CA GLY A 264 16.47 -10.12 22.60
C GLY A 264 17.37 -10.97 21.68
N ARG A 265 17.34 -12.30 21.79
CA ARG A 265 18.07 -13.18 20.86
C ARG A 265 17.36 -13.20 19.50
N SER A 266 18.06 -12.95 18.41
CA SER A 266 17.52 -13.08 17.06
C SER A 266 17.18 -14.54 16.72
N LEU A 267 16.05 -14.78 16.02
CA LEU A 267 15.72 -16.11 15.49
C LEU A 267 16.79 -16.60 14.50
N SER A 268 17.31 -15.73 13.67
CA SER A 268 18.31 -16.07 12.67
C SER A 268 19.73 -16.13 13.20
N LEU A 269 20.02 -15.68 14.42
CA LEU A 269 21.39 -15.59 14.97
C LEU A 269 22.37 -14.85 14.05
N GLY A 270 21.88 -13.78 13.37
CA GLY A 270 22.58 -13.08 12.31
C GLY A 270 22.23 -13.62 10.91
N LEU A 271 22.88 -13.11 9.87
CA LEU A 271 22.52 -13.41 8.47
C LEU A 271 22.59 -14.89 8.10
N HIS A 272 23.50 -15.64 8.70
CA HIS A 272 23.74 -17.05 8.36
C HIS A 272 23.49 -18.02 9.53
N GLY A 273 23.22 -17.50 10.71
CA GLY A 273 23.06 -18.31 11.93
C GLY A 273 21.72 -19.03 12.05
N TRP A 274 20.72 -18.72 11.23
CA TRP A 274 19.42 -19.34 11.26
C TRP A 274 19.48 -20.87 11.04
N LYS A 275 20.40 -21.34 10.19
CA LYS A 275 20.63 -22.76 9.96
C LYS A 275 21.14 -23.47 11.22
N VAL A 276 21.92 -22.79 12.06
CA VAL A 276 22.36 -23.32 13.37
C VAL A 276 21.15 -23.49 14.27
N ASN A 277 20.28 -22.48 14.34
CA ASN A 277 19.05 -22.55 15.14
C ASN A 277 18.12 -23.66 14.65
N VAL A 278 17.99 -23.86 13.33
CA VAL A 278 17.23 -25.00 12.77
C VAL A 278 17.79 -26.33 13.26
N ARG A 279 19.13 -26.54 13.18
CA ARG A 279 19.78 -27.77 13.64
C ARG A 279 19.62 -27.99 15.16
N GLU A 280 19.71 -26.93 15.97
CA GLU A 280 19.45 -26.99 17.40
C GLU A 280 18.02 -27.48 17.68
N ARG A 281 17.01 -26.96 17.00
CA ARG A 281 15.59 -27.33 17.16
C ARG A 281 15.31 -28.77 16.72
N LEU A 282 15.92 -29.19 15.61
CA LEU A 282 15.86 -30.59 15.17
C LEU A 282 16.46 -31.54 16.21
N SER A 283 17.59 -31.18 16.84
CA SER A 283 18.21 -31.96 17.89
C SER A 283 17.36 -32.02 19.18
N GLN A 284 16.49 -31.05 19.41
CA GLN A 284 15.53 -30.98 20.49
C GLN A 284 14.23 -31.77 20.19
N GLY A 285 14.12 -32.40 19.01
CA GLY A 285 13.00 -33.23 18.61
C GLY A 285 11.84 -32.47 17.92
N GLN A 286 12.02 -31.20 17.56
CA GLN A 286 11.01 -30.49 16.77
C GLN A 286 10.98 -31.02 15.32
N THR A 287 9.78 -31.08 14.75
CA THR A 287 9.59 -31.52 13.37
C THR A 287 9.94 -30.42 12.36
N PRO A 288 10.31 -30.75 11.11
CA PRO A 288 10.54 -29.77 10.05
C PRO A 288 9.37 -28.81 9.86
N ASP A 289 8.13 -29.29 9.94
CA ASP A 289 6.91 -28.48 9.81
C ASP A 289 6.75 -27.46 10.96
N GLU A 290 7.08 -27.85 12.19
CA GLU A 290 7.05 -26.94 13.35
C GLU A 290 8.12 -25.85 13.21
N ILE A 291 9.31 -26.23 12.75
CA ILE A 291 10.42 -25.29 12.54
C ILE A 291 10.11 -24.34 11.38
N ALA A 292 9.58 -24.86 10.27
CA ALA A 292 9.15 -24.06 9.11
C ALA A 292 8.15 -22.98 9.53
N ARG A 293 7.11 -23.35 10.28
CA ARG A 293 6.14 -22.39 10.83
C ARG A 293 6.77 -21.38 11.79
N HIS A 294 7.77 -21.78 12.57
CA HIS A 294 8.44 -20.89 13.52
C HIS A 294 9.31 -19.82 12.82
N PHE A 295 9.95 -20.18 11.72
CA PHE A 295 10.80 -19.28 10.93
C PHE A 295 10.05 -18.57 9.79
N ASP A 296 8.80 -18.94 9.55
CA ASP A 296 8.03 -18.49 8.37
C ASP A 296 8.76 -18.83 7.05
N LEU A 297 9.26 -20.06 6.97
CA LEU A 297 10.00 -20.59 5.83
C LEU A 297 9.26 -21.80 5.23
N PRO A 298 9.42 -22.06 3.92
CA PRO A 298 8.97 -23.30 3.32
C PRO A 298 9.66 -24.52 3.97
N VAL A 299 8.90 -25.61 4.19
CA VAL A 299 9.44 -26.83 4.78
C VAL A 299 10.66 -27.36 4.02
N ILE A 300 10.67 -27.22 2.69
CA ILE A 300 11.77 -27.63 1.82
C ILE A 300 13.09 -26.92 2.17
N GLU A 301 13.04 -25.68 2.66
CA GLU A 301 14.25 -24.97 3.13
C GLU A 301 14.78 -25.56 4.43
N ILE A 302 13.90 -25.98 5.34
CA ILE A 302 14.29 -26.67 6.56
C ILE A 302 14.90 -28.05 6.23
N GLU A 303 14.25 -28.80 5.32
CA GLU A 303 14.77 -30.09 4.83
C GLU A 303 16.13 -29.94 4.14
N SER A 304 16.35 -28.83 3.42
CA SER A 304 17.64 -28.56 2.79
C SER A 304 18.77 -28.42 3.83
N VAL A 305 18.48 -27.79 4.99
CA VAL A 305 19.45 -27.66 6.09
C VAL A 305 19.78 -29.02 6.73
N MET A 306 18.82 -29.95 6.73
CA MET A 306 19.08 -31.34 7.23
C MET A 306 20.04 -32.09 6.32
N ASN A 307 20.00 -31.83 5.04
CA ASN A 307 20.82 -32.53 4.02
C ASN A 307 22.16 -31.84 3.75
N GLU A 308 22.40 -30.62 4.27
CA GLU A 308 23.69 -29.93 4.17
C GLU A 308 24.69 -30.50 5.19
N GLU A 309 25.87 -30.89 4.75
CA GLU A 309 26.99 -31.18 5.66
C GLU A 309 27.28 -29.94 6.52
N PRO A 310 27.48 -30.09 7.85
CA PRO A 310 27.87 -28.97 8.69
C PRO A 310 29.18 -28.39 8.18
N ALA A 311 29.12 -27.13 7.74
CA ALA A 311 30.35 -26.42 7.36
C ALA A 311 31.30 -26.47 8.55
N HIS A 312 32.47 -27.06 8.35
CA HIS A 312 33.54 -27.03 9.32
C HIS A 312 33.94 -25.56 9.53
N VAL A 313 33.65 -25.01 10.71
CA VAL A 313 34.10 -23.69 11.17
C VAL A 313 35.55 -23.79 11.57
#